data_9d53c209008d1a8e2a3426f2fb8a0935
#
_entry.id   9d53c209008d1a8e2a3426f2fb8a0935
#
_cell.length_a   1.000
_cell.length_b   1.000
_cell.length_c   1.000
_cell.angle_alpha   90.00
_cell.angle_beta   90.00
_cell.angle_gamma   90.00
#
_symmetry.space_group_name_H-M   'P 1'
#
loop_
_entity.id
_entity.type
_entity.pdbx_description
1 polymer ?
#
loop_
_entity_poly.entity_id
_entity_poly.type
_entity_poly.pdbx_seq_one_letter_code
_entity_poly.pdbx_strand_id
1 'polypeptide(L)'
;MSATPVDPASGVVYPVGLRLLDRSVVVVGGGSVAHRRVAGLLEARARVTVVSPEVTPALEALVEPGSLTWVARRYQPGDLDGAWYAVAATDDPAVNAAVAEEAERLRVFCARADDRSASSVWTPAVGRQGDLVVGVHGGGDPQRAVGVRDAVVAGLTDGSIRDRAARSPEGGRAGSVVLVGGGPGDPGLVTVRGQQAVAQADVVLADHLAPQSLLASLPPEVEVIDASKLPRGRSMAQEQINALLVERALAGKRVVRLKGGDPFVFGRGMEELEACVAAGVPVEVVPGVTSAIGVPGLAGIPVTHRGLTHEFVVVSGHVPPGHPQSLVDWTALGRLRGTVVVLMGVDTAGAIAAALVEHGRAPQTPVAVIADGSTPTQRVVRTTLTGLAATLADEGIRPPAVWVVGDVVGLAPQL
;
A
#
# COMPACT_ATOMS: atom_id res chain seq x y z
N MET A 1 -3.22 28.68 21.81
CA MET A 1 -4.26 27.73 21.38
C MET A 1 -5.10 27.40 22.61
N SER A 2 -6.33 27.93 22.67
CA SER A 2 -7.26 27.69 23.78
C SER A 2 -7.76 26.24 23.68
N ALA A 3 -7.49 25.44 24.70
CA ALA A 3 -8.04 24.10 24.81
C ALA A 3 -9.57 24.23 24.95
N THR A 4 -10.30 23.67 24.00
CA THR A 4 -11.76 23.54 24.10
C THR A 4 -12.07 22.75 25.37
N PRO A 5 -12.98 23.20 26.23
CA PRO A 5 -13.36 22.47 27.45
C PRO A 5 -13.84 21.08 27.04
N VAL A 6 -13.24 20.05 27.61
CA VAL A 6 -13.70 18.66 27.43
C VAL A 6 -15.05 18.56 28.14
N ASP A 7 -16.10 18.24 27.38
CA ASP A 7 -17.43 17.95 27.91
C ASP A 7 -17.32 16.84 28.97
N PRO A 8 -17.74 17.06 30.23
CA PRO A 8 -17.71 16.03 31.27
C PRO A 8 -18.49 14.76 30.90
N ALA A 9 -19.43 14.85 29.94
CA ALA A 9 -20.14 13.70 29.38
C ALA A 9 -19.33 12.95 28.30
N SER A 10 -18.24 13.53 27.78
CA SER A 10 -17.27 12.81 26.95
C SER A 10 -16.37 12.00 27.87
N GLY A 11 -16.84 10.84 28.33
CA GLY A 11 -16.13 10.02 29.29
C GLY A 11 -14.72 9.71 28.83
N VAL A 12 -13.72 10.06 29.67
CA VAL A 12 -12.35 9.60 29.49
C VAL A 12 -12.36 8.08 29.67
N VAL A 13 -12.06 7.33 28.60
CA VAL A 13 -12.08 5.87 28.61
C VAL A 13 -10.66 5.35 28.84
N TYR A 14 -10.48 4.44 29.78
CA TYR A 14 -9.25 3.69 29.93
C TYR A 14 -9.33 2.42 29.06
N PRO A 15 -8.56 2.31 27.96
CA PRO A 15 -8.65 1.18 27.04
C PRO A 15 -8.01 -0.07 27.64
N VAL A 16 -8.77 -1.16 27.69
CA VAL A 16 -8.31 -2.47 28.14
C VAL A 16 -8.82 -3.57 27.23
N GLY A 17 -8.09 -4.66 27.11
CA GLY A 17 -8.53 -5.91 26.50
C GLY A 17 -8.96 -6.90 27.57
N LEU A 18 -10.24 -7.28 27.60
CA LEU A 18 -10.74 -8.30 28.52
C LEU A 18 -10.40 -9.71 28.01
N ARG A 19 -9.72 -10.50 28.83
CA ARG A 19 -9.47 -11.91 28.56
C ARG A 19 -10.63 -12.73 29.11
N LEU A 20 -11.55 -13.12 28.24
CA LEU A 20 -12.81 -13.77 28.62
C LEU A 20 -12.82 -15.30 28.44
N LEU A 21 -11.70 -15.92 28.08
CA LEU A 21 -11.54 -17.37 27.95
C LEU A 21 -12.11 -18.06 29.21
N ASP A 22 -13.14 -18.92 29.02
CA ASP A 22 -13.84 -19.68 30.04
C ASP A 22 -14.46 -18.85 31.18
N ARG A 23 -14.62 -17.54 30.99
CA ARG A 23 -15.25 -16.64 31.95
C ARG A 23 -16.75 -16.48 31.68
N SER A 24 -17.54 -16.38 32.76
CA SER A 24 -18.99 -16.16 32.64
C SER A 24 -19.29 -14.75 32.16
N VAL A 25 -20.12 -14.65 31.14
CA VAL A 25 -20.63 -13.38 30.60
C VAL A 25 -22.14 -13.49 30.42
N VAL A 26 -22.87 -12.49 30.88
CA VAL A 26 -24.33 -12.46 30.82
C VAL A 26 -24.79 -11.39 29.84
N VAL A 27 -25.65 -11.76 28.90
CA VAL A 27 -26.29 -10.86 27.96
C VAL A 27 -27.80 -10.87 28.23
N VAL A 28 -28.34 -9.74 28.64
CA VAL A 28 -29.76 -9.55 28.89
C VAL A 28 -30.39 -8.91 27.66
N GLY A 29 -31.27 -9.67 27.00
CA GLY A 29 -31.89 -9.32 25.72
C GLY A 29 -31.59 -10.33 24.62
N GLY A 30 -32.52 -10.50 23.69
CA GLY A 30 -32.49 -11.51 22.62
C GLY A 30 -32.54 -10.93 21.21
N GLY A 31 -32.48 -9.61 21.04
CA GLY A 31 -32.60 -8.91 19.77
C GLY A 31 -31.30 -8.87 18.92
N SER A 32 -31.34 -8.12 17.84
CA SER A 32 -30.20 -7.97 16.89
C SER A 32 -28.96 -7.35 17.53
N VAL A 33 -29.13 -6.48 18.51
CA VAL A 33 -28.00 -5.89 19.27
C VAL A 33 -27.31 -6.94 20.12
N ALA A 34 -28.09 -7.74 20.85
CA ALA A 34 -27.59 -8.86 21.63
C ALA A 34 -26.82 -9.86 20.75
N HIS A 35 -27.40 -10.26 19.61
CA HIS A 35 -26.73 -11.16 18.65
C HIS A 35 -25.35 -10.67 18.24
N ARG A 36 -25.19 -9.38 17.84
CA ARG A 36 -23.89 -8.81 17.49
C ARG A 36 -22.90 -8.84 18.64
N ARG A 37 -23.34 -8.64 19.87
CA ARG A 37 -22.49 -8.70 21.07
C ARG A 37 -22.06 -10.12 21.37
N VAL A 38 -22.99 -11.06 21.32
CA VAL A 38 -22.72 -12.49 21.53
C VAL A 38 -21.66 -13.01 20.58
N ALA A 39 -21.72 -12.67 19.28
CA ALA A 39 -20.72 -13.11 18.31
C ALA A 39 -19.29 -12.78 18.74
N GLY A 40 -19.01 -11.53 19.13
CA GLY A 40 -17.68 -11.13 19.60
C GLY A 40 -17.27 -11.75 20.96
N LEU A 41 -18.22 -12.05 21.83
CA LEU A 41 -17.96 -12.73 23.09
C LEU A 41 -17.61 -14.21 22.89
N LEU A 42 -18.26 -14.88 21.95
CA LEU A 42 -17.94 -16.27 21.56
C LEU A 42 -16.55 -16.35 20.88
N GLU A 43 -16.20 -15.38 20.02
CA GLU A 43 -14.83 -15.27 19.50
C GLU A 43 -13.79 -15.14 20.60
N ALA A 44 -14.12 -14.42 21.69
CA ALA A 44 -13.27 -14.30 22.88
C ALA A 44 -13.32 -15.55 23.79
N ARG A 45 -14.01 -16.61 23.35
CA ARG A 45 -14.19 -17.90 24.09
C ARG A 45 -14.80 -17.71 25.48
N ALA A 46 -15.71 -16.74 25.64
CA ALA A 46 -16.48 -16.57 26.86
C ALA A 46 -17.55 -17.65 27.01
N ARG A 47 -17.89 -18.00 28.24
CA ARG A 47 -19.11 -18.77 28.53
C ARG A 47 -20.27 -17.78 28.59
N VAL A 48 -21.04 -17.72 27.51
CA VAL A 48 -22.10 -16.75 27.35
C VAL A 48 -23.45 -17.32 27.80
N THR A 49 -24.14 -16.60 28.68
CA THR A 49 -25.53 -16.85 29.05
C THR A 49 -26.39 -15.70 28.52
N VAL A 50 -27.39 -16.01 27.72
CA VAL A 50 -28.39 -15.06 27.24
C VAL A 50 -29.65 -15.20 28.09
N VAL A 51 -30.11 -14.12 28.72
CA VAL A 51 -31.34 -14.04 29.49
C VAL A 51 -32.35 -13.22 28.70
N SER A 52 -33.37 -13.88 28.15
CA SER A 52 -34.42 -13.23 27.36
C SER A 52 -35.62 -14.15 27.23
N PRO A 53 -36.88 -13.66 27.27
CA PRO A 53 -38.06 -14.50 27.00
C PRO A 53 -38.05 -15.10 25.58
N GLU A 54 -37.51 -14.32 24.62
CA GLU A 54 -37.44 -14.70 23.21
C GLU A 54 -36.06 -14.29 22.68
N VAL A 55 -35.56 -15.00 21.66
CA VAL A 55 -34.31 -14.70 20.96
C VAL A 55 -34.56 -14.71 19.47
N THR A 56 -33.70 -13.99 18.71
CA THR A 56 -33.73 -14.06 17.26
C THR A 56 -33.33 -15.46 16.78
N PRO A 57 -33.80 -15.91 15.59
CA PRO A 57 -33.42 -17.21 15.02
C PRO A 57 -31.90 -17.39 14.90
N ALA A 58 -31.16 -16.27 14.68
CA ALA A 58 -29.70 -16.26 14.60
C ALA A 58 -29.03 -16.53 15.96
N LEU A 59 -29.63 -16.09 17.08
CA LEU A 59 -29.17 -16.44 18.43
C LEU A 59 -29.55 -17.87 18.80
N GLU A 60 -30.78 -18.29 18.42
CA GLU A 60 -31.29 -19.66 18.68
C GLU A 60 -30.38 -20.71 18.03
N ALA A 61 -29.92 -20.46 16.79
CA ALA A 61 -28.97 -21.33 16.09
C ALA A 61 -27.62 -21.51 16.78
N LEU A 62 -27.24 -20.63 17.72
CA LEU A 62 -26.02 -20.75 18.50
C LEU A 62 -26.18 -21.56 19.79
N VAL A 63 -27.44 -21.87 20.20
CA VAL A 63 -27.72 -22.63 21.38
C VAL A 63 -27.47 -24.14 21.18
N GLU A 64 -27.91 -24.69 20.05
CA GLU A 64 -27.81 -26.13 19.74
C GLU A 64 -26.39 -26.70 19.77
N PRO A 65 -25.34 -26.00 19.24
CA PRO A 65 -23.97 -26.48 19.36
C PRO A 65 -23.40 -26.40 20.77
N GLY A 66 -24.15 -25.90 21.75
CA GLY A 66 -23.64 -25.68 23.10
C GLY A 66 -22.69 -24.46 23.23
N SER A 67 -22.69 -23.59 22.23
CA SER A 67 -21.82 -22.40 22.21
C SER A 67 -22.26 -21.35 23.21
N LEU A 68 -23.55 -21.29 23.56
CA LEU A 68 -24.10 -20.41 24.58
C LEU A 68 -25.25 -21.10 25.35
N THR A 69 -25.56 -20.56 26.51
CA THR A 69 -26.72 -20.97 27.32
C THR A 69 -27.84 -19.94 27.13
N TRP A 70 -29.06 -20.38 26.79
CA TRP A 70 -30.22 -19.51 26.75
C TRP A 70 -31.16 -19.81 27.91
N VAL A 71 -31.48 -18.76 28.69
CA VAL A 71 -32.45 -18.79 29.80
C VAL A 71 -33.71 -18.06 29.33
N ALA A 72 -34.74 -18.86 28.98
CA ALA A 72 -35.99 -18.39 28.32
C ALA A 72 -36.96 -17.75 29.32
N ARG A 73 -36.56 -16.61 29.92
CA ARG A 73 -37.38 -15.81 30.83
C ARG A 73 -36.91 -14.37 30.88
N ARG A 74 -37.68 -13.50 31.51
CA ARG A 74 -37.25 -12.14 31.83
C ARG A 74 -36.11 -12.14 32.83
N TYR A 75 -35.29 -11.10 32.76
CA TYR A 75 -34.21 -10.80 33.71
C TYR A 75 -34.76 -10.76 35.17
N GLN A 76 -33.98 -11.25 36.10
CA GLN A 76 -34.22 -11.23 37.55
C GLN A 76 -32.94 -10.87 38.28
N PRO A 77 -33.03 -10.12 39.41
CA PRO A 77 -31.88 -9.92 40.29
C PRO A 77 -31.21 -11.24 40.69
N GLY A 78 -29.89 -11.31 40.60
CA GLY A 78 -29.08 -12.52 40.80
C GLY A 78 -28.61 -13.17 39.49
N ASP A 79 -29.15 -12.77 38.33
CA ASP A 79 -28.72 -13.31 37.02
C ASP A 79 -27.26 -12.96 36.70
N LEU A 80 -26.69 -11.93 37.30
CA LEU A 80 -25.30 -11.53 37.12
C LEU A 80 -24.31 -12.16 38.13
N ASP A 81 -24.78 -13.05 39.02
CA ASP A 81 -23.91 -13.65 40.01
C ASP A 81 -22.76 -14.44 39.37
N GLY A 82 -21.53 -14.09 39.73
CA GLY A 82 -20.32 -14.71 39.19
C GLY A 82 -19.98 -14.30 37.74
N ALA A 83 -20.67 -13.34 37.16
CA ALA A 83 -20.33 -12.80 35.86
C ALA A 83 -19.09 -11.89 35.93
N TRP A 84 -18.27 -11.89 34.86
CA TRP A 84 -17.15 -10.97 34.69
C TRP A 84 -17.54 -9.74 33.84
N TYR A 85 -18.53 -9.93 32.99
CA TYR A 85 -18.98 -8.91 32.06
C TYR A 85 -20.46 -9.08 31.79
N ALA A 86 -21.21 -8.00 31.70
CA ALA A 86 -22.62 -7.98 31.40
C ALA A 86 -22.93 -7.07 30.20
N VAL A 87 -23.96 -7.42 29.45
CA VAL A 87 -24.52 -6.60 28.37
C VAL A 87 -26.02 -6.46 28.60
N ALA A 88 -26.49 -5.22 28.77
CA ALA A 88 -27.91 -4.89 28.80
C ALA A 88 -28.36 -4.39 27.43
N ALA A 89 -29.14 -5.18 26.71
CA ALA A 89 -29.54 -4.94 25.33
C ALA A 89 -31.01 -5.34 25.09
N THR A 90 -31.89 -4.95 26.01
CA THR A 90 -33.34 -5.10 25.86
C THR A 90 -33.94 -3.80 25.29
N ASP A 91 -35.20 -3.89 24.84
CA ASP A 91 -35.99 -2.72 24.39
C ASP A 91 -36.60 -1.97 25.59
N ASP A 92 -36.46 -2.48 26.80
CA ASP A 92 -36.98 -1.87 28.01
C ASP A 92 -35.85 -1.15 28.80
N PRO A 93 -35.81 0.22 28.78
CA PRO A 93 -34.78 0.98 29.48
C PRO A 93 -34.76 0.74 31.00
N ALA A 94 -35.88 0.37 31.61
CA ALA A 94 -35.97 0.09 33.04
C ALA A 94 -35.24 -1.23 33.37
N VAL A 95 -35.39 -2.26 32.54
CA VAL A 95 -34.63 -3.51 32.66
C VAL A 95 -33.14 -3.26 32.46
N ASN A 96 -32.76 -2.48 31.45
CA ASN A 96 -31.36 -2.16 31.20
C ASN A 96 -30.74 -1.38 32.38
N ALA A 97 -31.49 -0.48 33.01
CA ALA A 97 -31.07 0.24 34.21
C ALA A 97 -30.86 -0.72 35.38
N ALA A 98 -31.83 -1.62 35.64
CA ALA A 98 -31.73 -2.60 36.72
C ALA A 98 -30.52 -3.54 36.56
N VAL A 99 -30.23 -3.98 35.32
CA VAL A 99 -29.02 -4.76 35.01
C VAL A 99 -27.75 -3.97 35.33
N ALA A 100 -27.69 -2.70 34.96
CA ALA A 100 -26.52 -1.86 35.22
C ALA A 100 -26.33 -1.58 36.72
N GLU A 101 -27.41 -1.34 37.47
CA GLU A 101 -27.38 -1.15 38.93
C GLU A 101 -26.90 -2.42 39.64
N GLU A 102 -27.36 -3.58 39.23
CA GLU A 102 -26.88 -4.86 39.78
C GLU A 102 -25.40 -5.07 39.46
N ALA A 103 -24.99 -4.82 38.22
CA ALA A 103 -23.59 -4.94 37.78
C ALA A 103 -22.68 -4.03 38.61
N GLU A 104 -23.06 -2.77 38.86
CA GLU A 104 -22.31 -1.83 39.68
C GLU A 104 -22.16 -2.35 41.11
N ARG A 105 -23.25 -2.84 41.72
CA ARG A 105 -23.24 -3.43 43.06
C ARG A 105 -22.30 -4.65 43.16
N LEU A 106 -22.27 -5.47 42.09
CA LEU A 106 -21.44 -6.69 42.04
C LEU A 106 -20.02 -6.39 41.50
N ARG A 107 -19.72 -5.15 41.09
CA ARG A 107 -18.47 -4.73 40.47
C ARG A 107 -18.19 -5.49 39.17
N VAL A 108 -19.23 -5.76 38.40
CA VAL A 108 -19.19 -6.36 37.08
C VAL A 108 -19.19 -5.25 36.03
N PHE A 109 -18.29 -5.32 35.05
CA PHE A 109 -18.35 -4.37 33.93
C PHE A 109 -19.62 -4.57 33.11
N CYS A 110 -20.38 -3.50 32.88
CA CYS A 110 -21.66 -3.54 32.16
C CYS A 110 -21.69 -2.56 30.99
N ALA A 111 -22.03 -3.06 29.78
CA ALA A 111 -22.32 -2.25 28.62
C ALA A 111 -23.83 -2.18 28.41
N ARG A 112 -24.39 -0.97 28.45
CA ARG A 112 -25.79 -0.69 28.06
C ARG A 112 -25.87 -0.34 26.57
N ALA A 113 -26.81 -0.91 25.88
CA ALA A 113 -27.02 -0.64 24.45
C ALA A 113 -27.83 0.65 24.19
N ASP A 114 -28.67 1.03 25.12
CA ASP A 114 -29.57 2.18 25.08
C ASP A 114 -28.96 3.46 25.64
N ASP A 115 -28.12 3.35 26.68
CA ASP A 115 -27.52 4.49 27.36
C ASP A 115 -26.02 4.28 27.61
N ARG A 116 -25.23 4.91 26.77
CA ARG A 116 -23.77 4.83 26.87
C ARG A 116 -23.20 5.52 28.12
N SER A 117 -23.88 6.59 28.58
CA SER A 117 -23.40 7.35 29.73
C SER A 117 -23.54 6.59 31.05
N ALA A 118 -24.51 5.69 31.12
CA ALA A 118 -24.76 4.79 32.25
C ALA A 118 -24.03 3.43 32.11
N SER A 119 -23.13 3.28 31.18
CA SER A 119 -22.29 2.10 31.00
C SER A 119 -20.98 2.24 31.77
N SER A 120 -20.58 1.21 32.52
CA SER A 120 -19.25 1.17 33.17
C SER A 120 -18.13 0.76 32.18
N VAL A 121 -18.47 0.29 30.97
CA VAL A 121 -17.54 -0.06 29.91
C VAL A 121 -18.10 0.28 28.55
N TRP A 122 -17.24 0.77 27.65
CA TRP A 122 -17.62 1.06 26.28
C TRP A 122 -17.01 0.07 25.31
N THR A 123 -17.84 -0.53 24.45
CA THR A 123 -17.37 -1.43 23.42
C THR A 123 -16.82 -0.62 22.23
N PRO A 124 -15.56 -0.80 21.84
CA PRO A 124 -14.99 -0.15 20.67
C PRO A 124 -15.54 -0.70 19.35
N ALA A 125 -15.29 0.00 18.25
CA ALA A 125 -15.32 -0.61 16.92
C ALA A 125 -14.11 -1.55 16.80
N VAL A 126 -14.36 -2.85 16.57
CA VAL A 126 -13.31 -3.88 16.54
C VAL A 126 -13.04 -4.33 15.12
N GLY A 127 -11.78 -4.36 14.72
CA GLY A 127 -11.26 -4.96 13.50
C GLY A 127 -10.22 -6.04 13.82
N ARG A 128 -10.00 -6.97 12.89
CA ARG A 128 -9.02 -8.05 13.06
C ARG A 128 -8.21 -8.23 11.78
N GLN A 129 -6.92 -8.50 11.97
CA GLN A 129 -6.00 -8.90 10.90
C GLN A 129 -5.09 -10.00 11.46
N GLY A 130 -5.34 -11.26 11.04
CA GLY A 130 -4.69 -12.41 11.68
C GLY A 130 -5.04 -12.49 13.18
N ASP A 131 -4.03 -12.52 14.03
CA ASP A 131 -4.13 -12.49 15.50
C ASP A 131 -4.18 -11.07 16.10
N LEU A 132 -3.95 -10.05 15.29
CA LEU A 132 -4.01 -8.66 15.72
C LEU A 132 -5.45 -8.19 15.86
N VAL A 133 -5.75 -7.55 16.99
CA VAL A 133 -7.06 -6.95 17.28
C VAL A 133 -6.92 -5.43 17.37
N VAL A 134 -7.67 -4.71 16.55
CA VAL A 134 -7.73 -3.25 16.54
C VAL A 134 -9.04 -2.78 17.18
N GLY A 135 -8.97 -2.08 18.30
CA GLY A 135 -10.13 -1.48 18.97
C GLY A 135 -10.07 0.05 18.87
N VAL A 136 -11.13 0.68 18.35
CA VAL A 136 -11.19 2.14 18.16
C VAL A 136 -12.38 2.73 18.92
N HIS A 137 -12.11 3.71 19.78
CA HIS A 137 -13.11 4.56 20.40
C HIS A 137 -13.17 5.91 19.70
N GLY A 138 -14.30 6.29 19.11
CA GLY A 138 -14.48 7.50 18.31
C GLY A 138 -14.84 8.76 19.09
N GLY A 139 -14.64 8.81 20.42
CA GLY A 139 -14.98 9.99 21.22
C GLY A 139 -16.48 10.29 21.29
N GLY A 140 -17.34 9.27 21.18
CA GLY A 140 -18.81 9.44 21.15
C GLY A 140 -19.42 9.22 19.74
N ASP A 141 -18.63 9.27 18.69
CA ASP A 141 -19.07 9.05 17.32
C ASP A 141 -18.76 7.62 16.83
N PRO A 142 -19.77 6.74 16.70
CA PRO A 142 -19.58 5.38 16.21
C PRO A 142 -19.12 5.30 14.74
N GLN A 143 -19.55 6.24 13.88
CA GLN A 143 -19.18 6.23 12.46
C GLN A 143 -17.71 6.59 12.30
N ARG A 144 -17.22 7.56 13.06
CA ARG A 144 -15.80 7.90 13.14
C ARG A 144 -14.97 6.70 13.63
N ALA A 145 -15.44 6.00 14.66
CA ALA A 145 -14.76 4.82 15.17
C ALA A 145 -14.63 3.72 14.11
N VAL A 146 -15.71 3.45 13.37
CA VAL A 146 -15.74 2.48 12.28
C VAL A 146 -14.81 2.90 11.15
N GLY A 147 -14.88 4.16 10.69
CA GLY A 147 -14.02 4.65 9.60
C GLY A 147 -12.52 4.56 9.92
N VAL A 148 -12.11 4.94 11.14
CA VAL A 148 -10.71 4.83 11.57
C VAL A 148 -10.29 3.36 11.69
N ARG A 149 -11.11 2.49 12.27
CA ARG A 149 -10.84 1.05 12.35
C ARG A 149 -10.64 0.45 10.95
N ASP A 150 -11.52 0.76 10.00
CA ASP A 150 -11.45 0.23 8.63
C ASP A 150 -10.19 0.70 7.92
N ALA A 151 -9.82 1.98 8.09
CA ALA A 151 -8.57 2.51 7.55
C ALA A 151 -7.33 1.80 8.12
N VAL A 152 -7.31 1.54 9.44
CA VAL A 152 -6.19 0.82 10.08
C VAL A 152 -6.13 -0.63 9.59
N VAL A 153 -7.25 -1.34 9.52
CA VAL A 153 -7.29 -2.73 9.04
C VAL A 153 -6.89 -2.80 7.56
N ALA A 154 -7.35 -1.86 6.73
CA ALA A 154 -6.92 -1.77 5.34
C ALA A 154 -5.41 -1.55 5.25
N GLY A 155 -4.85 -0.61 6.03
CA GLY A 155 -3.42 -0.33 6.05
C GLY A 155 -2.56 -1.50 6.54
N LEU A 156 -3.07 -2.32 7.45
CA LEU A 156 -2.42 -3.58 7.86
C LEU A 156 -2.47 -4.63 6.74
N THR A 157 -3.57 -4.66 5.98
CA THR A 157 -3.78 -5.63 4.89
C THR A 157 -2.92 -5.30 3.67
N ASP A 158 -2.82 -4.02 3.31
CA ASP A 158 -2.02 -3.56 2.17
C ASP A 158 -0.55 -3.29 2.52
N GLY A 159 -0.18 -3.38 3.81
CA GLY A 159 1.17 -3.21 4.33
C GLY A 159 1.63 -1.76 4.51
N SER A 160 0.74 -0.78 4.32
CA SER A 160 1.04 0.64 4.63
C SER A 160 1.16 0.88 6.14
N ILE A 161 0.48 0.06 6.95
CA ILE A 161 0.73 -0.03 8.40
C ILE A 161 1.50 -1.33 8.68
N ARG A 162 2.67 -1.21 9.30
CA ARG A 162 3.53 -2.38 9.58
C ARG A 162 3.06 -3.16 10.80
N ASP A 163 2.88 -4.46 10.63
CA ASP A 163 2.85 -5.41 11.73
C ASP A 163 4.27 -5.92 12.02
N ARG A 164 4.85 -5.52 13.16
CA ARG A 164 6.19 -5.97 13.60
C ARG A 164 6.19 -7.34 14.27
N ALA A 165 5.05 -7.85 14.71
CA ALA A 165 4.97 -9.12 15.44
C ALA A 165 5.23 -10.35 14.54
N ALA A 166 5.21 -10.18 13.20
CA ALA A 166 5.64 -11.23 12.27
C ALA A 166 7.16 -11.52 12.31
N ARG A 167 7.93 -10.82 13.14
CA ARG A 167 9.35 -11.10 13.37
C ARG A 167 9.53 -12.02 14.58
N SER A 168 9.45 -13.33 14.37
CA SER A 168 9.96 -14.29 15.36
C SER A 168 11.49 -14.16 15.45
N PRO A 169 12.06 -13.86 16.63
CA PRO A 169 13.52 -13.78 16.81
C PRO A 169 14.24 -15.14 16.75
N GLU A 170 13.52 -16.25 16.72
CA GLU A 170 14.04 -17.59 17.02
C GLU A 170 14.11 -18.57 15.82
N GLY A 171 13.98 -18.11 14.61
CA GLY A 171 14.28 -18.94 13.44
C GLY A 171 15.24 -18.20 12.54
N GLY A 172 16.47 -18.66 12.39
CA GLY A 172 17.42 -18.16 11.40
C GLY A 172 16.77 -18.12 10.01
N ARG A 173 16.04 -17.03 9.71
CA ARG A 173 15.40 -16.84 8.41
C ARG A 173 16.51 -16.62 7.41
N ALA A 174 16.59 -17.47 6.40
CA ALA A 174 17.41 -17.16 5.24
C ALA A 174 16.97 -15.78 4.73
N GLY A 175 17.90 -14.84 4.64
CA GLY A 175 17.61 -13.54 4.07
C GLY A 175 17.18 -13.68 2.61
N SER A 176 16.60 -12.64 2.06
CA SER A 176 16.06 -12.65 0.71
C SER A 176 16.21 -11.30 0.03
N VAL A 177 16.13 -11.27 -1.29
CA VAL A 177 16.10 -10.05 -2.11
C VAL A 177 14.76 -9.95 -2.81
N VAL A 178 14.20 -8.74 -2.86
CA VAL A 178 13.02 -8.43 -3.68
C VAL A 178 13.40 -7.28 -4.62
N LEU A 179 13.38 -7.53 -5.93
CA LEU A 179 13.56 -6.48 -6.93
C LEU A 179 12.21 -5.81 -7.16
N VAL A 180 12.08 -4.54 -6.82
CA VAL A 180 10.80 -3.81 -6.87
C VAL A 180 10.87 -2.69 -7.89
N GLY A 181 9.93 -2.68 -8.83
CA GLY A 181 9.69 -1.52 -9.69
C GLY A 181 8.92 -0.44 -8.94
N GLY A 182 9.56 0.71 -8.76
CA GLY A 182 9.01 1.87 -8.05
C GLY A 182 8.13 2.77 -8.92
N GLY A 183 7.87 2.40 -10.18
CA GLY A 183 7.13 3.28 -11.09
C GLY A 183 7.92 4.51 -11.55
N PRO A 184 7.26 5.44 -12.25
CA PRO A 184 7.93 6.58 -12.89
C PRO A 184 8.29 7.73 -11.93
N GLY A 185 7.90 7.67 -10.64
CA GLY A 185 8.22 8.71 -9.65
C GLY A 185 7.11 8.97 -8.63
N ASP A 186 5.85 8.97 -9.03
CA ASP A 186 4.70 9.11 -8.13
C ASP A 186 4.56 7.85 -7.26
N PRO A 187 4.60 7.97 -5.90
CA PRO A 187 4.41 6.83 -5.01
C PRO A 187 3.04 6.14 -5.18
N GLY A 188 2.03 6.83 -5.69
CA GLY A 188 0.73 6.26 -6.04
C GLY A 188 0.77 5.28 -7.22
N LEU A 189 1.87 5.26 -7.99
CA LEU A 189 2.09 4.32 -9.09
C LEU A 189 2.99 3.14 -8.71
N VAL A 190 3.39 3.02 -7.46
CA VAL A 190 4.00 1.82 -6.93
C VAL A 190 2.92 0.77 -6.72
N THR A 191 3.15 -0.44 -7.21
CA THR A 191 2.17 -1.53 -7.01
C THR A 191 1.96 -1.83 -5.52
N VAL A 192 0.76 -2.27 -5.14
CA VAL A 192 0.46 -2.68 -3.75
C VAL A 192 1.52 -3.68 -3.23
N ARG A 193 1.89 -4.67 -4.05
CA ARG A 193 2.93 -5.64 -3.69
C ARG A 193 4.31 -4.99 -3.52
N GLY A 194 4.63 -3.99 -4.31
CA GLY A 194 5.87 -3.20 -4.17
C GLY A 194 5.89 -2.41 -2.86
N GLN A 195 4.80 -1.73 -2.52
CA GLN A 195 4.67 -1.02 -1.25
C GLN A 195 4.80 -1.97 -0.05
N GLN A 196 4.14 -3.14 -0.11
CA GLN A 196 4.24 -4.17 0.93
C GLN A 196 5.68 -4.68 1.10
N ALA A 197 6.38 -4.94 -0.02
CA ALA A 197 7.78 -5.38 0.02
C ALA A 197 8.67 -4.34 0.68
N VAL A 198 8.55 -3.06 0.30
CA VAL A 198 9.31 -1.94 0.88
C VAL A 198 8.98 -1.75 2.36
N ALA A 199 7.70 -1.84 2.72
CA ALA A 199 7.25 -1.75 4.12
C ALA A 199 7.83 -2.84 5.02
N GLN A 200 8.16 -4.00 4.51
CA GLN A 200 8.70 -5.14 5.24
C GLN A 200 10.23 -5.27 5.16
N ALA A 201 10.92 -4.36 4.47
CA ALA A 201 12.36 -4.41 4.27
C ALA A 201 13.14 -4.13 5.56
N ASP A 202 14.30 -4.80 5.70
CA ASP A 202 15.35 -4.43 6.68
C ASP A 202 16.35 -3.47 6.02
N VAL A 203 16.56 -3.64 4.71
CA VAL A 203 17.48 -2.84 3.89
C VAL A 203 16.77 -2.47 2.59
N VAL A 204 16.82 -1.20 2.20
CA VAL A 204 16.37 -0.73 0.90
C VAL A 204 17.55 -0.14 0.15
N LEU A 205 17.93 -0.79 -0.96
CA LEU A 205 18.92 -0.28 -1.91
C LEU A 205 18.17 0.41 -3.05
N ALA A 206 18.20 1.75 -3.12
CA ALA A 206 17.37 2.54 -4.02
C ALA A 206 18.18 3.22 -5.12
N ASP A 207 17.61 3.32 -6.33
CA ASP A 207 18.13 4.16 -7.41
C ASP A 207 17.75 5.63 -7.19
N HIS A 208 18.45 6.53 -7.87
CA HIS A 208 18.13 7.95 -7.88
C HIS A 208 16.69 8.24 -8.39
N LEU A 209 16.18 7.44 -9.32
CA LEU A 209 14.84 7.57 -9.90
C LEU A 209 13.75 6.84 -9.08
N ALA A 210 14.08 6.23 -7.96
CA ALA A 210 13.11 5.64 -7.06
C ALA A 210 12.26 6.73 -6.37
N PRO A 211 10.98 6.46 -6.03
CA PRO A 211 10.11 7.43 -5.36
C PRO A 211 10.69 7.89 -4.01
N GLN A 212 11.19 9.11 -3.94
CA GLN A 212 11.88 9.64 -2.75
C GLN A 212 10.94 9.79 -1.55
N SER A 213 9.66 10.12 -1.80
CA SER A 213 8.64 10.20 -0.75
C SER A 213 8.39 8.86 -0.05
N LEU A 214 8.47 7.76 -0.81
CA LEU A 214 8.37 6.40 -0.24
C LEU A 214 9.56 6.10 0.67
N LEU A 215 10.78 6.48 0.26
CA LEU A 215 11.98 6.32 1.09
C LEU A 215 11.92 7.17 2.36
N ALA A 216 11.44 8.41 2.26
CA ALA A 216 11.30 9.32 3.39
C ALA A 216 10.28 8.84 4.44
N SER A 217 9.33 7.99 4.06
CA SER A 217 8.34 7.41 4.96
C SER A 217 8.84 6.17 5.73
N LEU A 218 10.05 5.69 5.41
CA LEU A 218 10.62 4.51 6.06
C LEU A 218 11.02 4.81 7.50
N PRO A 219 10.80 3.87 8.44
CA PRO A 219 11.28 4.00 9.81
C PRO A 219 12.81 4.07 9.87
N PRO A 220 13.35 4.75 10.91
CA PRO A 220 14.79 4.96 11.07
C PRO A 220 15.61 3.67 11.21
N GLU A 221 14.97 2.55 11.53
CA GLU A 221 15.64 1.25 11.65
C GLU A 221 15.88 0.55 10.30
N VAL A 222 15.26 1.02 9.23
CA VAL A 222 15.50 0.49 7.89
C VAL A 222 16.76 1.13 7.33
N GLU A 223 17.75 0.31 7.00
CA GLU A 223 18.96 0.77 6.32
C GLU A 223 18.59 1.20 4.89
N VAL A 224 18.75 2.48 4.56
CA VAL A 224 18.54 2.98 3.20
C VAL A 224 19.90 3.27 2.56
N ILE A 225 20.19 2.59 1.45
CA ILE A 225 21.42 2.73 0.67
C ILE A 225 21.07 3.35 -0.68
N ASP A 226 21.67 4.50 -0.98
CA ASP A 226 21.55 5.17 -2.28
C ASP A 226 22.56 4.57 -3.26
N ALA A 227 22.06 3.77 -4.22
CA ALA A 227 22.88 3.13 -5.25
C ALA A 227 23.46 4.12 -6.27
N SER A 228 22.99 5.36 -6.30
CA SER A 228 23.48 6.41 -7.21
C SER A 228 24.70 7.14 -6.68
N LYS A 229 25.03 7.00 -5.37
CA LYS A 229 26.09 7.76 -4.72
C LYS A 229 27.19 6.86 -4.16
N LEU A 230 28.37 6.92 -4.77
CA LEU A 230 29.62 6.55 -4.11
C LEU A 230 30.30 7.77 -3.47
N PRO A 231 31.11 7.54 -2.42
CA PRO A 231 32.06 8.59 -1.98
C PRO A 231 32.85 9.12 -3.17
N ARG A 232 32.83 10.46 -3.38
CA ARG A 232 33.45 11.22 -4.50
C ARG A 232 32.60 11.37 -5.78
N GLY A 233 31.25 11.18 -5.71
CA GLY A 233 30.36 11.60 -6.81
C GLY A 233 30.30 10.65 -8.01
N ARG A 234 30.78 9.40 -7.90
CA ARG A 234 30.65 8.37 -8.92
C ARG A 234 29.40 7.51 -8.63
N SER A 235 28.68 7.06 -9.67
CA SER A 235 27.66 6.03 -9.51
C SER A 235 28.30 4.70 -9.08
N MET A 236 27.58 3.92 -8.25
CA MET A 236 28.02 2.59 -7.84
C MET A 236 28.09 1.68 -9.07
N ALA A 237 29.18 0.94 -9.22
CA ALA A 237 29.29 -0.06 -10.28
C ALA A 237 28.27 -1.20 -10.06
N GLN A 238 27.78 -1.81 -11.13
CA GLN A 238 26.76 -2.86 -11.03
C GLN A 238 27.23 -4.05 -10.17
N GLU A 239 28.51 -4.40 -10.26
CA GLU A 239 29.12 -5.46 -9.47
C GLU A 239 29.06 -5.16 -7.96
N GLN A 240 29.19 -3.90 -7.58
CA GLN A 240 29.09 -3.47 -6.18
C GLN A 240 27.63 -3.52 -5.69
N ILE A 241 26.67 -3.14 -6.54
CA ILE A 241 25.24 -3.27 -6.25
C ILE A 241 24.91 -4.74 -6.02
N ASN A 242 25.33 -5.62 -6.94
CA ASN A 242 25.08 -7.06 -6.85
C ASN A 242 25.71 -7.64 -5.56
N ALA A 243 26.94 -7.25 -5.25
CA ALA A 243 27.64 -7.71 -4.03
C ALA A 243 26.90 -7.27 -2.75
N LEU A 244 26.43 -6.03 -2.68
CA LEU A 244 25.67 -5.52 -1.53
C LEU A 244 24.34 -6.23 -1.33
N LEU A 245 23.60 -6.51 -2.40
CA LEU A 245 22.35 -7.28 -2.33
C LEU A 245 22.58 -8.66 -1.71
N VAL A 246 23.59 -9.38 -2.22
CA VAL A 246 23.95 -10.72 -1.75
C VAL A 246 24.47 -10.68 -0.30
N GLU A 247 25.38 -9.75 0.03
CA GLU A 247 25.97 -9.61 1.37
C GLU A 247 24.88 -9.40 2.44
N ARG A 248 23.99 -8.44 2.20
CA ARG A 248 22.92 -8.12 3.15
C ARG A 248 21.93 -9.29 3.30
N ALA A 249 21.61 -9.97 2.20
CA ALA A 249 20.72 -11.13 2.25
C ALA A 249 21.37 -12.32 2.99
N LEU A 250 22.64 -12.63 2.74
CA LEU A 250 23.37 -13.68 3.46
C LEU A 250 23.52 -13.36 4.96
N ALA A 251 23.50 -12.08 5.34
CA ALA A 251 23.40 -11.65 6.73
C ALA A 251 22.00 -11.81 7.35
N GLY A 252 21.07 -12.52 6.68
CA GLY A 252 19.71 -12.79 7.16
C GLY A 252 18.72 -11.63 6.99
N LYS A 253 19.08 -10.62 6.19
CA LYS A 253 18.23 -9.44 5.97
C LYS A 253 17.26 -9.63 4.82
N ARG A 254 16.05 -9.05 4.94
CA ARG A 254 15.14 -8.86 3.81
C ARG A 254 15.54 -7.57 3.09
N VAL A 255 16.11 -7.73 1.91
CA VAL A 255 16.65 -6.64 1.11
C VAL A 255 15.65 -6.30 0.01
N VAL A 256 15.29 -5.04 -0.11
CA VAL A 256 14.54 -4.54 -1.25
C VAL A 256 15.46 -3.73 -2.15
N ARG A 257 15.54 -4.12 -3.40
CA ARG A 257 16.15 -3.35 -4.48
C ARG A 257 15.07 -2.52 -5.15
N LEU A 258 14.96 -1.25 -4.79
CA LEU A 258 13.93 -0.34 -5.33
C LEU A 258 14.48 0.41 -6.55
N LYS A 259 13.86 0.19 -7.70
CA LYS A 259 14.30 0.71 -9.01
C LYS A 259 13.27 1.68 -9.58
N GLY A 260 13.69 2.72 -10.30
CA GLY A 260 12.77 3.54 -11.06
C GLY A 260 12.14 2.75 -12.21
N GLY A 261 10.85 2.99 -12.50
CA GLY A 261 10.12 2.28 -13.54
C GLY A 261 9.90 0.80 -13.22
N ASP A 262 10.30 -0.07 -14.14
CA ASP A 262 10.25 -1.53 -14.03
C ASP A 262 11.66 -2.12 -13.98
N PRO A 263 11.95 -3.15 -13.16
CA PRO A 263 13.29 -3.72 -13.01
C PRO A 263 13.90 -4.25 -14.31
N PHE A 264 13.08 -4.74 -15.23
CA PHE A 264 13.52 -5.38 -16.47
C PHE A 264 13.43 -4.51 -17.72
N VAL A 265 12.88 -3.29 -17.62
CA VAL A 265 12.86 -2.32 -18.72
C VAL A 265 14.05 -1.37 -18.59
N PHE A 266 15.17 -1.72 -19.22
CA PHE A 266 16.47 -1.02 -19.16
C PHE A 266 17.02 -0.80 -17.73
N GLY A 267 16.51 -1.55 -16.77
CA GLY A 267 16.85 -1.43 -15.35
C GLY A 267 17.95 -2.38 -14.89
N ARG A 268 18.53 -3.24 -15.75
CA ARG A 268 19.56 -4.24 -15.41
C ARG A 268 19.15 -5.22 -14.30
N GLY A 269 17.84 -5.37 -14.03
CA GLY A 269 17.33 -6.24 -12.96
C GLY A 269 17.71 -7.72 -13.16
N MET A 270 17.93 -8.15 -14.42
CA MET A 270 18.35 -9.53 -14.68
C MET A 270 19.75 -9.82 -14.13
N GLU A 271 20.69 -8.88 -14.27
CA GLU A 271 22.05 -9.02 -13.71
C GLU A 271 22.04 -9.11 -12.17
N GLU A 272 21.14 -8.35 -11.51
CA GLU A 272 20.94 -8.37 -10.07
C GLU A 272 20.30 -9.72 -9.63
N LEU A 273 19.31 -10.21 -10.39
CA LEU A 273 18.66 -11.50 -10.14
C LEU A 273 19.66 -12.66 -10.28
N GLU A 274 20.43 -12.70 -11.37
CA GLU A 274 21.43 -13.74 -11.64
C GLU A 274 22.49 -13.79 -10.52
N ALA A 275 22.95 -12.65 -10.04
CA ALA A 275 23.90 -12.58 -8.95
C ALA A 275 23.32 -13.17 -7.64
N CYS A 276 22.07 -12.90 -7.33
CA CYS A 276 21.39 -13.48 -6.16
C CYS A 276 21.23 -15.00 -6.30
N VAL A 277 20.78 -15.47 -7.47
CA VAL A 277 20.62 -16.91 -7.75
C VAL A 277 21.95 -17.65 -7.66
N ALA A 278 23.02 -17.10 -8.25
CA ALA A 278 24.36 -17.66 -8.20
C ALA A 278 24.90 -17.79 -6.77
N ALA A 279 24.50 -16.88 -5.88
CA ALA A 279 24.86 -16.90 -4.45
C ALA A 279 23.92 -17.77 -3.58
N GLY A 280 22.90 -18.42 -4.16
CA GLY A 280 21.92 -19.20 -3.42
C GLY A 280 20.96 -18.36 -2.57
N VAL A 281 20.83 -17.05 -2.88
CA VAL A 281 19.93 -16.11 -2.19
C VAL A 281 18.55 -16.19 -2.83
N PRO A 282 17.46 -16.42 -2.05
CA PRO A 282 16.11 -16.34 -2.55
C PRO A 282 15.82 -14.94 -3.10
N VAL A 283 15.33 -14.86 -4.34
CA VAL A 283 15.04 -13.60 -5.01
C VAL A 283 13.66 -13.62 -5.63
N GLU A 284 12.94 -12.52 -5.48
CA GLU A 284 11.61 -12.29 -6.05
C GLU A 284 11.62 -11.01 -6.88
N VAL A 285 10.77 -10.95 -7.92
CA VAL A 285 10.60 -9.76 -8.75
C VAL A 285 9.17 -9.26 -8.62
N VAL A 286 9.04 -7.99 -8.31
CA VAL A 286 7.77 -7.25 -8.30
C VAL A 286 7.82 -6.22 -9.42
N PRO A 287 7.08 -6.42 -10.53
CA PRO A 287 7.03 -5.46 -11.63
C PRO A 287 6.57 -4.09 -11.20
N GLY A 288 6.97 -3.06 -11.95
CA GLY A 288 6.54 -1.68 -11.77
C GLY A 288 5.95 -1.08 -13.03
N VAL A 289 5.31 0.08 -12.89
CA VAL A 289 4.84 0.85 -14.05
C VAL A 289 6.06 1.45 -14.76
N THR A 290 6.40 0.91 -15.93
CA THR A 290 7.53 1.47 -16.71
C THR A 290 7.25 2.91 -17.12
N SER A 291 8.27 3.78 -17.04
CA SER A 291 8.18 5.18 -17.50
C SER A 291 7.85 5.30 -18.98
N ALA A 292 8.17 4.28 -19.79
CA ALA A 292 7.85 4.25 -21.21
C ALA A 292 6.34 4.32 -21.52
N ILE A 293 5.50 3.88 -20.60
CA ILE A 293 4.03 3.89 -20.72
C ILE A 293 3.42 4.87 -19.71
N GLY A 294 3.91 4.86 -18.48
CA GLY A 294 3.33 5.66 -17.39
C GLY A 294 3.49 7.15 -17.63
N VAL A 295 4.68 7.60 -18.05
CA VAL A 295 4.96 9.03 -18.27
C VAL A 295 4.17 9.62 -19.43
N PRO A 296 4.12 8.99 -20.62
CA PRO A 296 3.23 9.44 -21.69
C PRO A 296 1.75 9.47 -21.26
N GLY A 297 1.28 8.42 -20.57
CA GLY A 297 -0.09 8.33 -20.07
C GLY A 297 -0.47 9.50 -19.14
N LEU A 298 0.41 9.87 -18.21
CA LEU A 298 0.22 11.02 -17.33
C LEU A 298 0.23 12.37 -18.07
N ALA A 299 0.90 12.43 -19.22
CA ALA A 299 0.88 13.60 -20.12
C ALA A 299 -0.30 13.61 -21.09
N GLY A 300 -1.25 12.67 -20.95
CA GLY A 300 -2.40 12.52 -21.84
C GLY A 300 -2.03 12.02 -23.23
N ILE A 301 -0.84 11.43 -23.42
CA ILE A 301 -0.36 10.94 -24.72
C ILE A 301 -0.45 9.41 -24.73
N PRO A 302 -1.37 8.82 -25.50
CA PRO A 302 -1.44 7.37 -25.62
C PRO A 302 -0.29 6.85 -26.46
N VAL A 303 0.28 5.68 -26.12
CA VAL A 303 1.31 5.04 -26.96
C VAL A 303 0.71 4.22 -28.09
N THR A 304 -0.57 3.90 -28.03
CA THR A 304 -1.38 3.26 -29.08
C THR A 304 -2.74 3.93 -29.20
N HIS A 305 -3.33 3.92 -30.42
CA HIS A 305 -4.68 4.45 -30.61
C HIS A 305 -5.38 3.68 -31.73
N ARG A 306 -6.64 3.26 -31.50
CA ARG A 306 -7.45 2.55 -32.47
C ARG A 306 -7.65 3.40 -33.73
N GLY A 307 -7.27 2.87 -34.89
CA GLY A 307 -7.39 3.56 -36.19
C GLY A 307 -6.22 4.48 -36.52
N LEU A 308 -5.24 4.66 -35.62
CA LEU A 308 -4.04 5.47 -35.86
C LEU A 308 -2.76 4.63 -35.77
N THR A 309 -2.55 3.92 -34.67
CA THR A 309 -1.39 3.04 -34.51
C THR A 309 -1.71 1.84 -33.63
N HIS A 310 -1.34 0.65 -34.09
CA HIS A 310 -1.58 -0.62 -33.41
C HIS A 310 -0.29 -1.23 -32.82
N GLU A 311 0.82 -0.52 -32.92
CA GLU A 311 2.12 -0.97 -32.46
C GLU A 311 2.88 0.18 -31.84
N PHE A 312 3.71 -0.13 -30.86
CA PHE A 312 4.71 0.79 -30.32
C PHE A 312 5.96 0.02 -29.95
N VAL A 313 7.10 0.70 -30.05
CA VAL A 313 8.42 0.15 -29.69
C VAL A 313 9.07 1.05 -28.67
N VAL A 314 9.64 0.45 -27.62
CA VAL A 314 10.42 1.15 -26.61
C VAL A 314 11.89 0.90 -26.83
N VAL A 315 12.69 1.96 -26.93
CA VAL A 315 14.12 1.87 -27.18
C VAL A 315 14.93 2.67 -26.18
N SER A 316 16.17 2.20 -25.94
CA SER A 316 17.18 2.95 -25.21
C SER A 316 17.94 3.87 -26.17
N GLY A 317 17.92 5.17 -25.91
CA GLY A 317 18.72 6.14 -26.59
C GLY A 317 20.07 6.41 -25.95
N HIS A 318 20.48 5.64 -24.95
CA HIS A 318 21.74 5.84 -24.23
C HIS A 318 22.97 5.81 -25.15
N VAL A 319 22.94 4.94 -26.16
CA VAL A 319 24.03 4.82 -27.14
C VAL A 319 23.53 5.34 -28.49
N PRO A 320 24.23 6.29 -29.14
CA PRO A 320 23.75 6.88 -30.38
C PRO A 320 23.75 5.89 -31.56
N PRO A 321 22.93 6.14 -32.60
CA PRO A 321 22.97 5.40 -33.84
C PRO A 321 24.40 5.37 -34.43
N GLY A 322 24.79 4.23 -35.02
CA GLY A 322 26.13 4.01 -35.59
C GLY A 322 27.24 3.70 -34.62
N HIS A 323 27.01 3.80 -33.32
CA HIS A 323 27.99 3.39 -32.32
C HIS A 323 28.07 1.85 -32.23
N PRO A 324 29.29 1.24 -32.12
CA PRO A 324 29.45 -0.22 -32.09
C PRO A 324 28.66 -0.95 -30.99
N GLN A 325 28.35 -0.29 -29.90
CA GLN A 325 27.57 -0.81 -28.78
C GLN A 325 26.04 -0.61 -28.97
N SER A 326 25.60 0.06 -30.03
CA SER A 326 24.17 0.22 -30.30
C SER A 326 23.61 -1.06 -30.89
N LEU A 327 22.72 -1.71 -30.16
CA LEU A 327 22.01 -2.92 -30.61
C LEU A 327 20.63 -2.59 -31.20
N VAL A 328 20.28 -1.32 -31.33
CA VAL A 328 18.99 -0.87 -31.86
C VAL A 328 19.05 -0.83 -33.39
N ASP A 329 18.08 -1.48 -34.05
CA ASP A 329 17.89 -1.41 -35.51
C ASP A 329 17.21 -0.08 -35.91
N TRP A 330 18.00 0.98 -36.03
CA TRP A 330 17.49 2.30 -36.41
C TRP A 330 16.88 2.34 -37.82
N THR A 331 17.33 1.46 -38.69
CA THR A 331 16.78 1.34 -40.04
C THR A 331 15.34 0.82 -40.01
N ALA A 332 15.09 -0.21 -39.25
CA ALA A 332 13.73 -0.73 -39.03
C ALA A 332 12.83 0.33 -38.39
N LEU A 333 13.33 1.03 -37.34
CA LEU A 333 12.56 2.06 -36.64
C LEU A 333 12.22 3.27 -37.51
N GLY A 334 13.10 3.67 -38.43
CA GLY A 334 12.81 4.72 -39.41
C GLY A 334 11.65 4.37 -40.33
N ARG A 335 11.44 3.09 -40.64
CA ARG A 335 10.35 2.57 -41.47
C ARG A 335 9.09 2.21 -40.72
N LEU A 336 9.18 2.11 -39.38
CA LEU A 336 8.05 1.77 -38.51
C LEU A 336 6.96 2.83 -38.61
N ARG A 337 5.69 2.43 -38.77
CA ARG A 337 4.54 3.34 -38.77
C ARG A 337 4.02 3.62 -37.37
N GLY A 338 4.34 2.74 -36.42
CA GLY A 338 3.92 2.82 -35.05
C GLY A 338 4.63 3.91 -34.23
N THR A 339 4.28 3.98 -32.98
CA THR A 339 4.89 4.90 -32.02
C THR A 339 6.27 4.41 -31.61
N VAL A 340 7.25 5.30 -31.52
CA VAL A 340 8.55 5.02 -30.89
C VAL A 340 8.66 5.80 -29.60
N VAL A 341 8.90 5.09 -28.51
CA VAL A 341 9.15 5.67 -27.18
C VAL A 341 10.64 5.53 -26.86
N VAL A 342 11.31 6.63 -26.62
CA VAL A 342 12.76 6.66 -26.36
C VAL A 342 13.01 7.00 -24.91
N LEU A 343 13.73 6.14 -24.23
CA LEU A 343 14.25 6.36 -22.89
C LEU A 343 15.76 6.68 -22.96
N MET A 344 16.28 7.48 -22.01
CA MET A 344 17.71 7.80 -21.88
C MET A 344 18.33 8.44 -23.15
N GLY A 345 17.56 9.21 -23.92
CA GLY A 345 18.00 9.69 -25.22
C GLY A 345 18.23 11.21 -25.29
N VAL A 346 18.25 11.96 -24.21
CA VAL A 346 18.38 13.43 -24.25
C VAL A 346 19.69 13.86 -24.93
N ASP A 347 20.82 13.28 -24.52
CA ASP A 347 22.13 13.65 -25.04
C ASP A 347 22.39 13.19 -26.48
N THR A 348 21.64 12.20 -26.95
CA THR A 348 21.76 11.59 -28.28
C THR A 348 20.64 12.00 -29.22
N ALA A 349 19.75 12.90 -28.79
CA ALA A 349 18.50 13.22 -29.47
C ALA A 349 18.68 13.63 -30.92
N GLY A 350 19.67 14.49 -31.21
CA GLY A 350 19.94 14.93 -32.57
C GLY A 350 20.36 13.79 -33.51
N ALA A 351 21.21 12.89 -33.02
CA ALA A 351 21.67 11.73 -33.78
C ALA A 351 20.53 10.73 -34.04
N ILE A 352 19.70 10.49 -33.03
CA ILE A 352 18.54 9.58 -33.14
C ILE A 352 17.51 10.17 -34.12
N ALA A 353 17.16 11.44 -34.00
CA ALA A 353 16.22 12.09 -34.92
C ALA A 353 16.73 12.06 -36.35
N ALA A 354 18.01 12.35 -36.60
CA ALA A 354 18.63 12.26 -37.91
C ALA A 354 18.54 10.84 -38.48
N ALA A 355 18.90 9.82 -37.69
CA ALA A 355 18.83 8.43 -38.14
C ALA A 355 17.39 7.99 -38.52
N LEU A 356 16.39 8.36 -37.67
CA LEU A 356 15.00 8.04 -37.99
C LEU A 356 14.55 8.68 -39.30
N VAL A 357 14.93 9.94 -39.56
CA VAL A 357 14.60 10.64 -40.83
C VAL A 357 15.35 10.03 -41.99
N GLU A 358 16.64 9.76 -41.87
CA GLU A 358 17.48 9.13 -42.92
C GLU A 358 16.89 7.78 -43.37
N HIS A 359 16.34 7.02 -42.41
CA HIS A 359 15.78 5.69 -42.67
C HIS A 359 14.28 5.72 -43.04
N GLY A 360 13.70 6.89 -43.25
CA GLY A 360 12.37 7.01 -43.91
C GLY A 360 11.24 7.56 -43.04
N ARG A 361 11.51 7.93 -41.76
CA ARG A 361 10.53 8.63 -40.96
C ARG A 361 10.32 10.05 -41.44
N ALA A 362 9.08 10.52 -41.56
CA ALA A 362 8.83 11.88 -42.00
C ALA A 362 9.49 12.93 -41.09
N PRO A 363 10.21 13.93 -41.62
CA PRO A 363 10.86 14.94 -40.79
C PRO A 363 9.94 15.71 -39.87
N GLN A 364 8.67 15.87 -40.24
CA GLN A 364 7.63 16.55 -39.50
C GLN A 364 6.85 15.62 -38.56
N THR A 365 7.28 14.35 -38.37
CA THR A 365 6.65 13.45 -37.42
C THR A 365 6.63 14.12 -36.03
N PRO A 366 5.44 14.21 -35.38
CA PRO A 366 5.32 14.85 -34.08
C PRO A 366 6.13 14.11 -33.00
N VAL A 367 6.72 14.90 -32.11
CA VAL A 367 7.47 14.41 -30.97
C VAL A 367 6.99 15.15 -29.72
N ALA A 368 6.69 14.41 -28.68
CA ALA A 368 6.51 14.95 -27.34
C ALA A 368 7.69 14.53 -26.46
N VAL A 369 8.29 15.46 -25.75
CA VAL A 369 9.29 15.22 -24.73
C VAL A 369 8.69 15.54 -23.37
N ILE A 370 8.71 14.58 -22.47
CA ILE A 370 8.20 14.71 -21.11
C ILE A 370 9.40 14.61 -20.17
N ALA A 371 9.81 15.75 -19.62
CA ALA A 371 10.85 15.84 -18.61
C ALA A 371 10.26 15.75 -17.22
N ASP A 372 11.00 15.18 -16.28
CA ASP A 372 10.61 14.99 -14.87
C ASP A 372 9.22 14.35 -14.72
N GLY A 373 8.88 13.42 -15.63
CA GLY A 373 7.56 12.80 -15.69
C GLY A 373 7.14 12.17 -14.36
N SER A 374 5.85 12.31 -14.01
CA SER A 374 5.29 11.79 -12.76
C SER A 374 5.77 12.53 -11.48
N THR A 375 6.36 13.69 -11.62
CA THR A 375 6.75 14.56 -10.49
C THR A 375 6.02 15.91 -10.54
N PRO A 376 6.02 16.70 -9.46
CA PRO A 376 5.44 18.05 -9.46
C PRO A 376 6.11 19.03 -10.46
N THR A 377 7.33 18.70 -10.94
CA THR A 377 8.08 19.49 -11.91
C THR A 377 7.95 18.96 -13.33
N GLN A 378 7.01 18.07 -13.60
CA GLN A 378 6.78 17.54 -14.93
C GLN A 378 6.56 18.65 -15.95
N ARG A 379 7.29 18.58 -17.06
CA ARG A 379 7.17 19.48 -18.22
C ARG A 379 6.95 18.67 -19.49
N VAL A 380 6.02 19.15 -20.33
CA VAL A 380 5.73 18.54 -21.63
C VAL A 380 6.04 19.53 -22.74
N VAL A 381 6.95 19.16 -23.61
CA VAL A 381 7.34 20.00 -24.77
C VAL A 381 7.00 19.23 -26.05
N ARG A 382 6.38 19.90 -27.02
CA ARG A 382 6.00 19.32 -28.31
C ARG A 382 6.83 19.96 -29.42
N THR A 383 7.28 19.12 -30.34
CA THR A 383 8.10 19.50 -31.49
C THR A 383 7.95 18.50 -32.63
N THR A 384 8.83 18.53 -33.60
CA THR A 384 8.95 17.54 -34.67
C THR A 384 10.31 16.86 -34.59
N LEU A 385 10.52 15.77 -35.36
CA LEU A 385 11.82 15.09 -35.39
C LEU A 385 12.96 16.06 -35.76
N THR A 386 12.77 16.89 -36.78
CA THR A 386 13.80 17.87 -37.19
C THR A 386 14.00 18.98 -36.16
N GLY A 387 13.00 19.38 -35.41
CA GLY A 387 13.09 20.41 -34.38
C GLY A 387 13.63 19.90 -33.07
N LEU A 388 13.71 18.59 -32.85
CA LEU A 388 13.92 17.99 -31.54
C LEU A 388 15.18 18.52 -30.82
N ALA A 389 16.33 18.48 -31.49
CA ALA A 389 17.60 18.89 -30.88
C ALA A 389 17.62 20.37 -30.45
N ALA A 390 17.11 21.25 -31.33
CA ALA A 390 17.00 22.68 -31.05
C ALA A 390 16.02 22.92 -29.87
N THR A 391 14.84 22.30 -29.91
CA THR A 391 13.83 22.42 -28.85
C THR A 391 14.37 21.98 -27.49
N LEU A 392 15.11 20.86 -27.43
CA LEU A 392 15.71 20.40 -26.16
C LEU A 392 16.72 21.39 -25.59
N ALA A 393 17.53 22.02 -26.46
CA ALA A 393 18.50 23.03 -26.07
C ALA A 393 17.83 24.32 -25.57
N ASP A 394 16.87 24.85 -26.35
CA ASP A 394 16.16 26.09 -26.07
C ASP A 394 15.32 26.00 -24.79
N GLU A 395 14.67 24.86 -24.57
CA GLU A 395 13.87 24.58 -23.39
C GLU A 395 14.68 24.10 -22.18
N GLY A 396 16.00 23.91 -22.36
CA GLY A 396 16.90 23.43 -21.31
C GLY A 396 16.51 22.07 -20.75
N ILE A 397 15.98 21.18 -21.60
CA ILE A 397 15.56 19.83 -21.17
C ILE A 397 16.77 18.99 -20.79
N ARG A 398 16.69 18.38 -19.62
CA ARG A 398 17.73 17.50 -19.07
C ARG A 398 17.13 16.14 -18.66
N PRO A 399 17.95 15.10 -18.50
CA PRO A 399 17.52 13.85 -17.90
C PRO A 399 17.00 14.07 -16.45
N PRO A 400 15.95 13.34 -16.00
CA PRO A 400 15.26 12.29 -16.74
C PRO A 400 14.18 12.82 -17.69
N ALA A 401 14.13 12.29 -18.92
CA ALA A 401 13.08 12.59 -19.87
C ALA A 401 12.74 11.38 -20.74
N VAL A 402 11.47 11.31 -21.13
CA VAL A 402 10.92 10.32 -22.05
C VAL A 402 10.42 11.03 -23.30
N TRP A 403 10.70 10.51 -24.47
CA TRP A 403 10.09 11.05 -25.69
C TRP A 403 9.14 10.04 -26.34
N VAL A 404 8.11 10.58 -26.98
CA VAL A 404 7.15 9.84 -27.78
C VAL A 404 7.21 10.40 -29.19
N VAL A 405 7.49 9.55 -30.16
CA VAL A 405 7.59 9.89 -31.59
C VAL A 405 6.46 9.23 -32.34
N GLY A 406 5.58 10.00 -32.96
CA GLY A 406 4.48 9.47 -33.77
C GLY A 406 3.21 10.32 -33.70
N ASP A 407 2.26 9.99 -34.54
CA ASP A 407 1.01 10.74 -34.75
C ASP A 407 0.13 10.80 -33.49
N VAL A 408 0.30 9.86 -32.56
CA VAL A 408 -0.40 9.85 -31.27
C VAL A 408 -0.15 11.12 -30.44
N VAL A 409 0.97 11.80 -30.66
CA VAL A 409 1.30 13.06 -29.97
C VAL A 409 0.30 14.16 -30.32
N GLY A 410 -0.29 14.11 -31.53
CA GLY A 410 -1.31 15.05 -31.97
C GLY A 410 -2.68 14.85 -31.35
N LEU A 411 -2.92 13.71 -30.70
CA LEU A 411 -4.20 13.39 -30.05
C LEU A 411 -4.33 14.01 -28.66
N ALA A 412 -3.21 14.30 -28.01
CA ALA A 412 -3.23 14.77 -26.62
C ALA A 412 -3.87 16.17 -26.55
N PRO A 413 -4.86 16.37 -25.67
CA PRO A 413 -5.39 17.70 -25.42
C PRO A 413 -4.27 18.62 -24.90
N GLN A 414 -4.38 19.91 -25.15
CA GLN A 414 -3.55 20.91 -24.46
C GLN A 414 -4.08 21.01 -23.03
N LEU A 415 -3.46 20.23 -22.11
CA LEU A 415 -3.76 20.29 -20.67
C LEU A 415 -2.99 21.41 -20.03
#